data_83d4e7b906dc432d7502bcdf58ccc19d
#
_entry.id   83d4e7b906dc432d7502bcdf58ccc19d
#
_cell.length_a   1.000
_cell.length_b   1.000
_cell.length_c   1.000
_cell.angle_alpha   90.00
_cell.angle_beta   90.00
_cell.angle_gamma   90.00
#
_symmetry.space_group_name_H-M   'P 1'
#
loop_
_entity.id
_entity.type
_entity.pdbx_description
1 polymer ?
#
loop_
_entity_poly.entity_id
_entity_poly.type
_entity_poly.pdbx_seq_one_letter_code
_entity_poly.pdbx_strand_id
1 'polypeptide(L)'
;FNNTDLDFTFKVPWGNSTASLRWNHLFSDRLFVNTSAIFTDYNFAFEGGSSGFTFRLSSGIRDGNLKQDYTYYPNSLHTIKFGWNYTLHRFIPSSVGASSGDVEFDTGEDVKIYGNESAIYLLDEWDINENLKINAGFRLSMYQHIGPFTRYYKNPNSGITDSTVNYNNFESIKTYFGPEPRFSARYLFNDNSSLKLGIAHNYQYVHLATISSVSLPTDLWFPSTEVVKPQISTQYSMGYFKNFFENKYEGSVEVYYKDLQNLIEYKENSFPEDNLSNNVDNQLTFGRGYSYGAEIFLKKRMGDFNGWVGYTWSKTMRQFDEIDDGGWFPAKYDRRHDLSLVLQYQLTDRINIGGVFIYATGNSITLPERRWFSLEENRLVTVWSNRNAYR
;
A
#
# COMPACT_ATOMS: atom_id res chain seq x y z
N PHE A 1 -48.82 -3.20 13.86
CA PHE A 1 -47.38 -2.98 13.74
C PHE A 1 -47.22 -1.63 13.05
N ASN A 2 -46.84 -0.58 13.82
CA ASN A 2 -46.43 0.70 13.26
C ASN A 2 -45.14 0.49 12.50
N ASN A 3 -45.19 0.72 11.20
CA ASN A 3 -44.04 0.78 10.32
C ASN A 3 -43.30 2.10 10.65
N THR A 4 -42.43 2.09 11.64
CA THR A 4 -41.44 3.16 11.79
C THR A 4 -40.37 2.89 10.74
N ASP A 5 -40.47 3.59 9.62
CA ASP A 5 -39.36 3.69 8.64
C ASP A 5 -38.13 4.22 9.41
N LEU A 6 -37.23 3.31 9.74
CA LEU A 6 -35.90 3.66 10.25
C LEU A 6 -35.13 4.28 9.07
N ASP A 7 -35.22 5.60 8.97
CA ASP A 7 -34.47 6.37 7.99
C ASP A 7 -32.99 6.35 8.39
N PHE A 8 -32.25 5.41 7.85
CA PHE A 8 -30.82 5.24 8.13
C PHE A 8 -30.00 5.79 6.98
N THR A 9 -29.18 6.79 7.26
CA THR A 9 -28.36 7.47 6.27
C THR A 9 -26.90 7.06 6.44
N PHE A 10 -26.24 6.70 5.34
CA PHE A 10 -24.80 6.47 5.28
C PHE A 10 -24.14 7.48 4.35
N LYS A 11 -22.98 8.02 4.78
CA LYS A 11 -22.11 8.87 3.97
C LYS A 11 -20.66 8.42 4.15
N VAL A 12 -19.91 8.45 3.07
CA VAL A 12 -18.47 8.16 3.06
C VAL A 12 -17.74 9.30 2.37
N PRO A 13 -17.63 10.48 3.00
CA PRO A 13 -16.83 11.56 2.45
C PRO A 13 -15.35 11.19 2.49
N TRP A 14 -14.66 11.38 1.38
CA TRP A 14 -13.22 11.20 1.28
C TRP A 14 -12.63 12.20 0.29
N GLY A 15 -11.37 12.57 0.50
CA GLY A 15 -10.70 13.53 -0.37
C GLY A 15 -9.21 13.60 -0.12
N ASN A 16 -8.52 14.14 -1.12
CA ASN A 16 -7.10 14.45 -1.05
C ASN A 16 -6.85 15.84 -1.66
N SER A 17 -6.19 16.71 -0.90
CA SER A 17 -5.73 18.01 -1.36
C SER A 17 -4.21 17.98 -1.48
N THR A 18 -3.69 18.34 -2.66
CA THR A 18 -2.25 18.35 -2.91
C THR A 18 -1.83 19.68 -3.49
N ALA A 19 -0.78 20.28 -2.92
CA ALA A 19 -0.08 21.42 -3.47
C ALA A 19 1.39 21.05 -3.72
N SER A 20 1.92 21.40 -4.88
CA SER A 20 3.31 21.14 -5.23
C SER A 20 3.98 22.33 -5.88
N LEU A 21 5.20 22.63 -5.43
CA LEU A 21 6.08 23.61 -6.05
C LEU A 21 7.34 22.87 -6.51
N ARG A 22 7.72 23.07 -7.77
CA ARG A 22 8.92 22.48 -8.36
C ARG A 22 9.80 23.55 -8.96
N TRP A 23 11.07 23.49 -8.62
CA TRP A 23 12.12 24.32 -9.22
C TRP A 23 13.17 23.43 -9.87
N ASN A 24 13.45 23.71 -11.15
CA ASN A 24 14.43 23.00 -11.95
C ASN A 24 15.60 23.96 -12.22
N HIS A 25 16.84 23.47 -12.07
CA HIS A 25 18.01 24.25 -12.36
C HIS A 25 19.09 23.40 -13.06
N LEU A 26 19.70 23.96 -14.07
CA LEU A 26 20.84 23.42 -14.78
C LEU A 26 22.11 24.10 -14.25
N PHE A 27 22.93 23.34 -13.51
CA PHE A 27 24.24 23.85 -13.07
C PHE A 27 25.26 23.83 -14.21
N SER A 28 25.14 22.87 -15.12
CA SER A 28 25.94 22.72 -16.33
C SER A 28 25.22 21.81 -17.31
N ASP A 29 25.77 21.63 -18.52
CA ASP A 29 25.25 20.68 -19.53
C ASP A 29 25.21 19.22 -19.04
N ARG A 30 25.86 18.94 -17.91
CA ARG A 30 25.96 17.59 -17.34
C ARG A 30 25.31 17.42 -15.97
N LEU A 31 24.98 18.50 -15.29
CA LEU A 31 24.40 18.45 -13.93
C LEU A 31 23.12 19.25 -13.85
N PHE A 32 22.09 18.54 -13.50
CA PHE A 32 20.72 19.04 -13.39
C PHE A 32 20.13 18.71 -12.01
N VAL A 33 19.31 19.60 -11.44
CA VAL A 33 18.62 19.40 -10.19
C VAL A 33 17.12 19.70 -10.30
N ASN A 34 16.31 18.88 -9.68
CA ASN A 34 14.90 19.10 -9.38
C ASN A 34 14.73 19.28 -7.88
N THR A 35 14.28 20.43 -7.43
CA THR A 35 13.85 20.64 -6.05
C THR A 35 12.32 20.67 -6.02
N SER A 36 11.71 19.89 -5.16
CA SER A 36 10.24 19.82 -5.03
C SER A 36 9.84 19.99 -3.58
N ALA A 37 8.89 20.88 -3.31
CA ALA A 37 8.19 21.00 -2.04
C ALA A 37 6.73 20.58 -2.28
N ILE A 38 6.24 19.62 -1.50
CA ILE A 38 4.91 19.02 -1.69
C ILE A 38 4.19 19.01 -0.36
N PHE A 39 2.93 19.39 -0.38
CA PHE A 39 2.02 19.28 0.75
C PHE A 39 0.83 18.43 0.33
N THR A 40 0.43 17.45 1.16
CA THR A 40 -0.76 16.63 0.96
C THR A 40 -1.58 16.55 2.23
N ASP A 41 -2.90 16.54 2.07
CA ASP A 41 -3.87 16.35 3.15
C ASP A 41 -4.94 15.38 2.65
N TYR A 42 -4.82 14.12 3.07
CA TYR A 42 -5.78 13.07 2.78
C TYR A 42 -6.63 12.81 4.02
N ASN A 43 -7.93 12.77 3.84
CA ASN A 43 -8.87 12.40 4.90
C ASN A 43 -10.05 11.62 4.32
N PHE A 44 -10.61 10.75 5.15
CA PHE A 44 -11.89 10.13 4.91
C PHE A 44 -12.71 10.08 6.20
N ALA A 45 -14.02 9.97 6.07
CA ALA A 45 -14.90 9.66 7.19
C ALA A 45 -15.96 8.65 6.76
N PHE A 46 -16.45 7.90 7.73
CA PHE A 46 -17.66 7.09 7.63
C PHE A 46 -18.67 7.68 8.59
N GLU A 47 -19.79 8.13 8.06
CA GLU A 47 -20.87 8.71 8.83
C GLU A 47 -22.11 7.83 8.69
N GLY A 48 -22.72 7.47 9.81
CA GLY A 48 -23.96 6.73 9.84
C GLY A 48 -24.93 7.35 10.85
N GLY A 49 -26.22 7.35 10.54
CA GLY A 49 -27.21 7.91 11.47
C GLY A 49 -28.63 7.52 11.14
N SER A 50 -29.45 7.52 12.17
CA SER A 50 -30.91 7.39 12.13
C SER A 50 -31.50 8.55 12.94
N SER A 51 -32.78 8.84 12.78
CA SER A 51 -33.46 9.99 13.37
C SER A 51 -32.98 10.31 14.82
N GLY A 52 -32.12 11.32 14.93
CA GLY A 52 -31.62 11.85 16.21
C GLY A 52 -30.28 11.26 16.69
N PHE A 53 -29.71 10.24 16.06
CA PHE A 53 -28.39 9.70 16.41
C PHE A 53 -27.48 9.72 15.20
N THR A 54 -26.26 10.24 15.35
CA THR A 54 -25.20 10.17 14.33
C THR A 54 -23.93 9.59 14.92
N PHE A 55 -23.24 8.81 14.09
CA PHE A 55 -21.93 8.24 14.37
C PHE A 55 -20.98 8.63 13.25
N ARG A 56 -19.76 9.04 13.57
CA ARG A 56 -18.72 9.39 12.63
C ARG A 56 -17.41 8.71 13.03
N LEU A 57 -16.81 7.97 12.10
CA LEU A 57 -15.45 7.49 12.18
C LEU A 57 -14.64 8.21 11.10
N SER A 58 -13.54 8.85 11.45
CA SER A 58 -12.67 9.51 10.50
C SER A 58 -11.20 9.13 10.69
N SER A 59 -10.44 9.19 9.59
CA SER A 59 -8.99 8.97 9.59
C SER A 59 -8.35 9.87 8.54
N GLY A 60 -7.07 10.18 8.71
CA GLY A 60 -6.36 11.03 7.80
C GLY A 60 -4.84 10.97 7.93
N ILE A 61 -4.19 11.46 6.88
CA ILE A 61 -2.73 11.66 6.85
C ILE A 61 -2.43 13.01 6.20
N ARG A 62 -1.57 13.78 6.85
CA ARG A 62 -1.08 15.04 6.32
C ARG A 62 0.43 15.01 6.25
N ASP A 63 0.97 15.31 5.07
CA ASP A 63 2.39 15.23 4.78
C ASP A 63 2.93 16.57 4.27
N GLY A 64 4.11 16.95 4.78
CA GLY A 64 4.95 17.98 4.22
C GLY A 64 6.25 17.35 3.72
N ASN A 65 6.49 17.40 2.42
CA ASN A 65 7.66 16.76 1.79
C ASN A 65 8.56 17.81 1.12
N LEU A 66 9.86 17.63 1.30
CA LEU A 66 10.90 18.38 0.59
C LEU A 66 11.91 17.37 0.04
N LYS A 67 12.21 17.49 -1.27
CA LYS A 67 13.20 16.61 -1.91
C LYS A 67 14.04 17.33 -2.95
N GLN A 68 15.26 16.84 -3.14
CA GLN A 68 16.13 17.23 -4.24
C GLN A 68 16.64 15.99 -4.97
N ASP A 69 16.43 15.98 -6.28
CA ASP A 69 16.86 14.93 -7.19
C ASP A 69 17.90 15.52 -8.14
N TYR A 70 19.10 15.00 -8.12
CA TYR A 70 20.19 15.38 -9.02
C TYR A 70 20.36 14.32 -10.09
N THR A 71 20.61 14.76 -11.32
CA THR A 71 21.01 13.89 -12.42
C THR A 71 22.33 14.41 -12.98
N TYR A 72 23.33 13.53 -13.06
CA TYR A 72 24.67 13.83 -13.52
C TYR A 72 25.08 12.89 -14.64
N TYR A 73 25.55 13.46 -15.73
CA TYR A 73 26.05 12.78 -16.93
C TYR A 73 27.57 12.93 -17.04
N PRO A 74 28.37 12.08 -16.36
CA PRO A 74 29.84 12.19 -16.46
C PRO A 74 30.33 11.94 -17.87
N ASN A 75 29.71 11.02 -18.58
CA ASN A 75 29.98 10.67 -19.97
C ASN A 75 28.69 10.04 -20.59
N SER A 76 28.80 9.51 -21.81
CA SER A 76 27.70 8.89 -22.55
C SER A 76 27.28 7.51 -22.02
N LEU A 77 28.11 6.86 -21.19
CA LEU A 77 27.86 5.50 -20.68
C LEU A 77 27.19 5.50 -19.31
N HIS A 78 27.28 6.59 -18.55
CA HIS A 78 26.78 6.67 -17.19
C HIS A 78 25.74 7.78 -17.01
N THR A 79 24.63 7.44 -16.37
CA THR A 79 23.66 8.41 -15.85
C THR A 79 23.55 8.21 -14.34
N ILE A 80 24.20 9.10 -13.58
CA ILE A 80 24.21 9.03 -12.12
C ILE A 80 23.06 9.88 -11.56
N LYS A 81 22.19 9.26 -10.75
CA LYS A 81 21.10 9.92 -10.05
C LYS A 81 21.34 9.83 -8.56
N PHE A 82 21.30 10.95 -7.87
CA PHE A 82 21.45 11.00 -6.42
C PHE A 82 20.58 12.09 -5.84
N GLY A 83 20.29 11.99 -4.56
CA GLY A 83 19.45 12.98 -3.94
C GLY A 83 19.07 12.64 -2.50
N TRP A 84 18.21 13.47 -1.96
CA TRP A 84 17.66 13.30 -0.64
C TRP A 84 16.16 13.63 -0.63
N ASN A 85 15.48 13.06 0.36
CA ASN A 85 14.06 13.25 0.61
C ASN A 85 13.84 13.41 2.12
N TYR A 86 12.95 14.32 2.51
CA TYR A 86 12.50 14.50 3.87
C TYR A 86 10.98 14.69 3.86
N THR A 87 10.28 13.93 4.71
CA THR A 87 8.83 14.04 4.89
C THR A 87 8.49 14.11 6.36
N LEU A 88 7.73 15.12 6.74
CA LEU A 88 7.08 15.21 8.05
C LEU A 88 5.64 14.70 7.89
N HIS A 89 5.32 13.62 8.60
CA HIS A 89 4.00 13.00 8.62
C HIS A 89 3.21 13.39 9.86
N ARG A 90 1.91 13.60 9.70
CA ARG A 90 0.95 13.65 10.79
C ARG A 90 -0.20 12.72 10.47
N PHE A 91 -0.35 11.66 11.26
CA PHE A 91 -1.42 10.67 11.14
C PHE A 91 -2.52 10.97 12.16
N ILE A 92 -3.76 10.73 11.74
CA ILE A 92 -4.94 10.58 12.60
C ILE A 92 -5.47 9.18 12.28
N PRO A 93 -5.00 8.12 13.00
CA PRO A 93 -5.35 6.75 12.64
C PRO A 93 -6.86 6.48 12.76
N SER A 94 -7.48 7.02 13.80
CA SER A 94 -8.90 6.88 14.06
C SER A 94 -9.39 8.04 14.92
N SER A 95 -10.52 8.61 14.52
CA SER A 95 -11.26 9.60 15.30
C SER A 95 -12.73 9.22 15.29
N VAL A 96 -13.32 9.03 16.44
CA VAL A 96 -14.72 8.61 16.61
C VAL A 96 -15.51 9.79 17.17
N GLY A 97 -16.63 10.11 16.55
CA GLY A 97 -17.59 11.09 17.03
C GLY A 97 -18.99 10.47 17.10
N ALA A 98 -19.77 10.81 18.10
CA ALA A 98 -21.16 10.42 18.20
C ALA A 98 -21.99 11.60 18.71
N SER A 99 -23.23 11.74 18.22
CA SER A 99 -24.17 12.73 18.72
C SER A 99 -25.59 12.17 18.78
N SER A 100 -26.42 12.70 19.69
CA SER A 100 -27.84 12.38 19.76
C SER A 100 -28.62 13.70 19.92
N GLY A 101 -29.32 14.09 18.87
CA GLY A 101 -29.94 15.42 18.78
C GLY A 101 -28.86 16.52 18.85
N ASP A 102 -29.00 17.46 19.74
CA ASP A 102 -28.04 18.56 19.98
C ASP A 102 -26.93 18.18 20.99
N VAL A 103 -26.90 16.94 21.47
CA VAL A 103 -25.89 16.46 22.44
C VAL A 103 -24.78 15.75 21.68
N GLU A 104 -23.55 16.32 21.71
CA GLU A 104 -22.34 15.64 21.28
C GLU A 104 -21.77 14.84 22.46
N PHE A 105 -21.44 13.57 22.18
CA PHE A 105 -20.74 12.74 23.17
C PHE A 105 -19.25 13.04 23.08
N ASP A 106 -18.64 13.32 24.23
CA ASP A 106 -17.19 13.46 24.33
C ASP A 106 -16.54 12.08 24.11
N THR A 107 -15.95 11.90 22.95
CA THR A 107 -15.24 10.67 22.56
C THR A 107 -13.74 10.78 22.81
N GLY A 108 -13.30 11.87 23.42
CA GLY A 108 -11.89 12.19 23.65
C GLY A 108 -11.25 12.96 22.51
N GLU A 109 -10.00 13.39 22.72
CA GLU A 109 -9.23 14.08 21.69
C GLU A 109 -8.73 13.09 20.62
N ASP A 110 -8.68 13.54 19.37
CA ASP A 110 -8.07 12.79 18.28
C ASP A 110 -6.62 12.45 18.58
N VAL A 111 -6.29 11.17 18.58
CA VAL A 111 -4.90 10.72 18.69
C VAL A 111 -4.15 11.11 17.43
N LYS A 112 -3.08 11.87 17.59
CA LYS A 112 -2.20 12.29 16.49
C LYS A 112 -0.85 11.61 16.67
N ILE A 113 -0.38 10.96 15.60
CA ILE A 113 0.93 10.32 15.59
C ILE A 113 1.80 11.08 14.59
N TYR A 114 3.01 11.43 14.99
CA TYR A 114 3.94 12.17 14.16
C TYR A 114 5.14 11.30 13.79
N GLY A 115 5.64 11.47 12.57
CA GLY A 115 6.83 10.78 12.11
C GLY A 115 7.64 11.61 11.12
N ASN A 116 8.96 11.46 11.22
CA ASN A 116 9.91 11.99 10.24
C ASN A 116 10.40 10.84 9.37
N GLU A 117 10.27 10.95 8.07
CA GLU A 117 10.93 10.07 7.12
C GLU A 117 11.98 10.85 6.34
N SER A 118 13.21 10.35 6.31
CA SER A 118 14.29 10.91 5.52
C SER A 118 15.03 9.82 4.77
N ALA A 119 15.59 10.17 3.61
CA ALA A 119 16.39 9.24 2.84
C ALA A 119 17.42 9.96 1.99
N ILE A 120 18.53 9.28 1.77
CA ILE A 120 19.53 9.63 0.75
C ILE A 120 19.65 8.46 -0.23
N TYR A 121 19.95 8.74 -1.46
CA TYR A 121 20.09 7.68 -2.46
C TYR A 121 21.13 8.03 -3.53
N LEU A 122 21.69 6.98 -4.12
CA LEU A 122 22.59 7.01 -5.27
C LEU A 122 22.18 5.87 -6.21
N LEU A 123 22.10 6.14 -7.49
CA LEU A 123 21.81 5.18 -8.56
C LEU A 123 22.71 5.49 -9.74
N ASP A 124 23.34 4.48 -10.32
CA ASP A 124 24.03 4.56 -11.59
C ASP A 124 23.32 3.69 -12.64
N GLU A 125 22.93 4.31 -13.74
CA GLU A 125 22.50 3.65 -14.96
C GLU A 125 23.70 3.58 -15.89
N TRP A 126 24.25 2.38 -16.03
CA TRP A 126 25.50 2.13 -16.76
C TRP A 126 25.23 1.33 -18.04
N ASP A 127 25.45 1.95 -19.18
CA ASP A 127 25.45 1.32 -20.49
C ASP A 127 26.84 0.73 -20.73
N ILE A 128 27.08 -0.54 -20.29
CA ILE A 128 28.38 -1.22 -20.37
C ILE A 128 28.82 -1.37 -21.83
N ASN A 129 27.88 -1.76 -22.68
CA ASN A 129 28.03 -1.83 -24.12
C ASN A 129 26.62 -1.79 -24.77
N GLU A 130 26.57 -1.90 -26.11
CA GLU A 130 25.31 -1.84 -26.88
C GLU A 130 24.28 -2.89 -26.43
N ASN A 131 24.76 -4.02 -25.91
CA ASN A 131 23.87 -5.14 -25.53
C ASN A 131 23.56 -5.21 -24.04
N LEU A 132 24.40 -4.63 -23.16
CA LEU A 132 24.27 -4.78 -21.70
C LEU A 132 24.14 -3.43 -21.01
N LYS A 133 23.00 -3.21 -20.37
CA LYS A 133 22.75 -2.10 -19.46
C LYS A 133 22.52 -2.61 -18.04
N ILE A 134 23.19 -2.00 -17.07
CA ILE A 134 23.03 -2.29 -15.63
C ILE A 134 22.54 -1.02 -14.93
N ASN A 135 21.59 -1.17 -14.00
CA ASN A 135 21.24 -0.14 -13.06
C ASN A 135 21.53 -0.68 -11.66
N ALA A 136 22.40 0.00 -10.92
CA ALA A 136 22.76 -0.34 -9.56
C ALA A 136 22.54 0.87 -8.65
N GLY A 137 21.84 0.70 -7.56
CA GLY A 137 21.53 1.79 -6.65
C GLY A 137 21.41 1.35 -5.21
N PHE A 138 21.58 2.32 -4.34
CA PHE A 138 21.42 2.18 -2.91
C PHE A 138 20.66 3.38 -2.36
N ARG A 139 19.65 3.13 -1.55
CA ARG A 139 18.92 4.13 -0.76
C ARG A 139 19.10 3.76 0.71
N LEU A 140 19.43 4.74 1.54
CA LEU A 140 19.36 4.61 2.99
C LEU A 140 18.22 5.49 3.47
N SER A 141 17.18 4.87 3.97
CA SER A 141 16.05 5.55 4.58
C SER A 141 16.14 5.49 6.11
N MET A 142 15.59 6.50 6.75
CA MET A 142 15.43 6.60 8.19
C MET A 142 14.01 7.05 8.49
N TYR A 143 13.37 6.40 9.43
CA TYR A 143 12.07 6.81 9.97
C TYR A 143 12.17 6.99 11.47
N GLN A 144 11.60 8.07 11.99
CA GLN A 144 11.49 8.35 13.41
C GLN A 144 10.02 8.56 13.80
N HIS A 145 9.52 7.74 14.70
CA HIS A 145 8.32 8.06 15.46
C HIS A 145 8.68 9.12 16.49
N ILE A 146 7.98 10.26 16.50
CA ILE A 146 8.26 11.40 17.36
C ILE A 146 7.01 11.86 18.11
N GLY A 147 7.21 12.49 19.27
CA GLY A 147 6.14 13.13 20.04
C GLY A 147 5.61 14.43 19.41
N PRO A 148 4.48 14.95 19.93
CA PRO A 148 3.86 14.58 21.20
C PRO A 148 3.10 13.26 21.08
N PHE A 149 3.26 12.37 22.07
CA PHE A 149 2.58 11.07 22.09
C PHE A 149 2.51 10.52 23.51
N THR A 150 1.38 9.89 23.86
CA THR A 150 1.23 9.17 25.12
C THR A 150 1.22 7.68 24.84
N ARG A 151 2.17 6.95 25.41
CA ARG A 151 2.27 5.49 25.29
C ARG A 151 1.66 4.82 26.49
N TYR A 152 0.71 3.90 26.24
CA TYR A 152 0.09 3.06 27.25
C TYR A 152 0.65 1.64 27.18
N TYR A 153 1.42 1.22 28.18
CA TYR A 153 1.93 -0.15 28.30
C TYR A 153 0.91 -1.00 29.02
N LYS A 154 0.46 -2.06 28.36
CA LYS A 154 -0.52 -2.99 28.93
C LYS A 154 0.14 -4.23 29.49
N ASN A 155 -0.39 -4.71 30.60
CA ASN A 155 -0.05 -6.03 31.14
C ASN A 155 -0.55 -7.11 30.18
N PRO A 156 0.33 -8.00 29.69
CA PRO A 156 -0.06 -9.06 28.73
C PRO A 156 -1.13 -10.00 29.25
N ASN A 157 -1.20 -10.18 30.58
CA ASN A 157 -2.11 -11.17 31.20
C ASN A 157 -3.48 -10.58 31.56
N SER A 158 -3.52 -9.31 31.95
CA SER A 158 -4.75 -8.64 32.43
C SER A 158 -5.35 -7.67 31.40
N GLY A 159 -4.58 -7.24 30.41
CA GLY A 159 -5.00 -6.20 29.46
C GLY A 159 -5.12 -4.79 30.09
N ILE A 160 -4.80 -4.65 31.37
CA ILE A 160 -4.88 -3.37 32.10
C ILE A 160 -3.61 -2.57 31.84
N THR A 161 -3.70 -1.24 31.79
CA THR A 161 -2.55 -0.35 31.64
C THR A 161 -1.71 -0.35 32.92
N ASP A 162 -0.49 -0.83 32.83
CA ASP A 162 0.48 -0.89 33.94
C ASP A 162 1.23 0.43 34.11
N SER A 163 1.56 1.09 33.00
CA SER A 163 2.33 2.33 33.00
C SER A 163 2.01 3.20 31.79
N THR A 164 2.26 4.50 31.95
CA THR A 164 2.06 5.50 30.90
C THR A 164 3.31 6.34 30.76
N VAL A 165 3.77 6.57 29.54
CA VAL A 165 4.92 7.45 29.23
C VAL A 165 4.45 8.52 28.27
N ASN A 166 4.74 9.79 28.64
CA ASN A 166 4.43 10.94 27.83
C ASN A 166 5.71 11.44 27.14
N TYR A 167 5.66 11.60 25.82
CA TYR A 167 6.73 12.15 25.01
C TYR A 167 6.39 13.58 24.58
N ASN A 168 7.36 14.48 24.69
CA ASN A 168 7.20 15.88 24.32
C ASN A 168 7.28 16.09 22.80
N ASN A 169 6.99 17.31 22.35
CA ASN A 169 7.09 17.69 20.94
C ASN A 169 8.49 17.39 20.38
N PHE A 170 8.55 16.71 19.24
CA PHE A 170 9.77 16.29 18.54
C PHE A 170 10.71 15.35 19.33
N GLU A 171 10.32 14.87 20.50
CA GLU A 171 11.07 13.86 21.23
C GLU A 171 11.05 12.54 20.44
N SER A 172 12.23 11.93 20.24
CA SER A 172 12.34 10.66 19.49
C SER A 172 11.88 9.49 20.35
N ILE A 173 10.88 8.77 19.89
CA ILE A 173 10.32 7.57 20.54
C ILE A 173 11.02 6.33 20.01
N LYS A 174 11.08 6.21 18.68
CA LYS A 174 11.70 5.08 17.99
C LYS A 174 12.28 5.49 16.65
N THR A 175 13.48 5.01 16.36
CA THR A 175 14.15 5.24 15.08
C THR A 175 14.41 3.90 14.37
N TYR A 176 14.15 3.87 13.08
CA TYR A 176 14.42 2.75 12.17
C TYR A 176 15.31 3.22 11.03
N PHE A 177 16.22 2.34 10.59
CA PHE A 177 17.05 2.54 9.41
C PHE A 177 16.75 1.44 8.40
N GLY A 178 16.59 1.82 7.13
CA GLY A 178 16.29 0.93 6.02
C GLY A 178 17.37 1.00 4.93
N PRO A 179 18.31 0.04 4.87
CA PRO A 179 19.19 -0.11 3.72
C PRO A 179 18.43 -0.75 2.55
N GLU A 180 18.32 -0.04 1.43
CA GLU A 180 17.50 -0.42 0.28
C GLU A 180 18.36 -0.56 -0.98
N PRO A 181 19.13 -1.68 -1.12
CA PRO A 181 19.84 -1.98 -2.37
C PRO A 181 18.84 -2.35 -3.48
N ARG A 182 19.16 -1.91 -4.69
CA ARG A 182 18.42 -2.28 -5.90
C ARG A 182 19.38 -2.49 -7.06
N PHE A 183 19.08 -3.51 -7.84
CA PHE A 183 19.88 -3.88 -9.00
C PHE A 183 18.96 -4.33 -10.12
N SER A 184 19.25 -3.91 -11.34
CA SER A 184 18.64 -4.49 -12.53
C SER A 184 19.64 -4.55 -13.68
N ALA A 185 19.48 -5.55 -14.52
CA ALA A 185 20.28 -5.74 -15.73
C ALA A 185 19.36 -6.03 -16.92
N ARG A 186 19.69 -5.44 -18.06
CA ARG A 186 19.07 -5.74 -19.34
C ARG A 186 20.15 -6.21 -20.32
N TYR A 187 19.96 -7.40 -20.87
CA TYR A 187 20.80 -7.95 -21.92
C TYR A 187 20.01 -8.08 -23.23
N LEU A 188 20.50 -7.47 -24.28
CA LEU A 188 19.97 -7.60 -25.63
C LEU A 188 20.65 -8.79 -26.33
N PHE A 189 19.87 -9.81 -26.72
CA PHE A 189 20.38 -10.92 -27.54
C PHE A 189 20.56 -10.47 -29.00
N ASN A 190 19.68 -9.58 -29.44
CA ASN A 190 19.66 -8.92 -30.72
C ASN A 190 18.72 -7.70 -30.66
N ASP A 191 18.55 -6.96 -31.74
CA ASP A 191 17.72 -5.74 -31.81
C ASP A 191 16.24 -5.98 -31.44
N ASN A 192 15.80 -7.22 -31.47
CA ASN A 192 14.39 -7.59 -31.30
C ASN A 192 14.12 -8.38 -30.02
N SER A 193 15.14 -8.78 -29.25
CA SER A 193 14.93 -9.58 -28.04
C SER A 193 15.85 -9.22 -26.89
N SER A 194 15.31 -9.22 -25.67
CA SER A 194 16.07 -8.90 -24.47
C SER A 194 15.60 -9.71 -23.28
N LEU A 195 16.53 -9.92 -22.34
CA LEU A 195 16.28 -10.43 -21.00
C LEU A 195 16.48 -9.30 -20.00
N LYS A 196 15.57 -9.16 -19.04
CA LYS A 196 15.72 -8.25 -17.91
C LYS A 196 15.72 -9.06 -16.62
N LEU A 197 16.58 -8.67 -15.69
CA LEU A 197 16.65 -9.20 -14.34
C LEU A 197 16.52 -8.03 -13.37
N GLY A 198 15.89 -8.25 -12.21
CA GLY A 198 15.71 -7.21 -11.19
C GLY A 198 15.71 -7.79 -9.79
N ILE A 199 16.35 -7.08 -8.85
CA ILE A 199 16.32 -7.31 -7.43
C ILE A 199 16.08 -5.96 -6.76
N ALA A 200 15.10 -5.88 -5.86
CA ALA A 200 14.82 -4.69 -5.08
C ALA A 200 14.49 -5.06 -3.64
N HIS A 201 15.15 -4.39 -2.70
CA HIS A 201 14.88 -4.48 -1.27
C HIS A 201 14.34 -3.13 -0.79
N ASN A 202 13.18 -3.12 -0.15
CA ASN A 202 12.48 -1.89 0.22
C ASN A 202 11.96 -1.95 1.64
N TYR A 203 11.94 -0.79 2.30
CA TYR A 203 11.29 -0.55 3.58
C TYR A 203 10.04 0.31 3.38
N GLN A 204 9.00 -0.01 4.13
CA GLN A 204 7.74 0.77 4.16
C GLN A 204 7.41 1.13 5.60
N TYR A 205 7.29 2.44 5.87
CA TYR A 205 7.06 2.99 7.21
C TYR A 205 5.60 3.40 7.44
N VAL A 206 4.84 3.51 6.37
CA VAL A 206 3.41 3.85 6.41
C VAL A 206 2.61 2.63 5.96
N HIS A 207 1.73 2.17 6.82
CA HIS A 207 0.98 0.92 6.65
C HIS A 207 -0.50 1.21 6.43
N LEU A 208 -1.16 0.32 5.72
CA LEU A 208 -2.61 0.31 5.59
C LEU A 208 -3.16 -0.89 6.37
N ALA A 209 -3.83 -0.61 7.49
CA ALA A 209 -4.49 -1.63 8.30
C ALA A 209 -5.95 -1.78 7.82
N THR A 210 -6.27 -2.98 7.36
CA THR A 210 -7.58 -3.28 6.76
C THR A 210 -8.54 -3.82 7.81
N ILE A 211 -9.67 -3.15 8.02
CA ILE A 211 -10.71 -3.55 8.98
C ILE A 211 -11.75 -4.47 8.34
N SER A 212 -12.03 -4.30 7.05
CA SER A 212 -13.12 -4.95 6.34
C SER A 212 -12.65 -5.99 5.33
N SER A 213 -13.43 -7.05 5.11
CA SER A 213 -13.23 -7.99 3.99
C SER A 213 -13.43 -7.35 2.62
N VAL A 214 -14.12 -6.22 2.55
CA VAL A 214 -14.31 -5.42 1.34
C VAL A 214 -13.35 -4.23 1.36
N SER A 215 -12.73 -3.91 0.21
CA SER A 215 -11.89 -2.72 0.06
C SER A 215 -12.77 -1.47 0.11
N LEU A 216 -12.93 -0.93 1.30
CA LEU A 216 -13.58 0.37 1.49
C LEU A 216 -12.50 1.42 1.73
N PRO A 217 -12.74 2.70 1.43
CA PRO A 217 -11.83 3.79 1.81
C PRO A 217 -11.75 4.00 3.33
N THR A 218 -12.24 3.05 4.12
CA THR A 218 -12.23 3.01 5.59
C THR A 218 -11.01 2.28 6.17
N ASP A 219 -10.08 1.81 5.33
CA ASP A 219 -8.84 1.22 5.81
C ASP A 219 -7.97 2.32 6.47
N LEU A 220 -7.39 2.02 7.63
CA LEU A 220 -6.69 3.01 8.44
C LEU A 220 -5.21 3.11 8.06
N TRP A 221 -4.77 4.35 7.84
CA TRP A 221 -3.35 4.64 7.67
C TRP A 221 -2.64 4.71 9.00
N PHE A 222 -1.61 3.92 9.15
CA PHE A 222 -0.88 3.78 10.40
C PHE A 222 0.64 3.84 10.17
N PRO A 223 1.40 4.60 10.97
CA PRO A 223 2.85 4.66 10.84
C PRO A 223 3.56 3.51 11.56
N SER A 224 4.83 3.33 11.28
CA SER A 224 5.72 2.56 12.14
C SER A 224 5.85 3.25 13.51
N THR A 225 5.74 2.45 14.58
CA THR A 225 5.85 2.90 15.97
C THR A 225 6.88 2.07 16.72
N GLU A 226 6.93 2.17 18.04
CA GLU A 226 7.75 1.27 18.86
C GLU A 226 7.37 -0.21 18.66
N VAL A 227 6.07 -0.49 18.48
CA VAL A 227 5.49 -1.82 18.32
C VAL A 227 5.42 -2.22 16.85
N VAL A 228 4.97 -1.32 15.99
CA VAL A 228 4.81 -1.55 14.54
C VAL A 228 6.14 -1.34 13.83
N LYS A 229 6.82 -2.44 13.52
CA LYS A 229 8.06 -2.40 12.74
C LYS A 229 7.80 -2.04 11.29
N PRO A 230 8.76 -1.42 10.58
CA PRO A 230 8.67 -1.22 9.14
C PRO A 230 8.42 -2.54 8.41
N GLN A 231 7.53 -2.53 7.43
CA GLN A 231 7.40 -3.67 6.52
C GLN A 231 8.63 -3.73 5.61
N ILE A 232 9.11 -4.95 5.35
CA ILE A 232 10.26 -5.20 4.49
C ILE A 232 9.79 -6.06 3.32
N SER A 233 10.25 -5.70 2.13
CA SER A 233 9.95 -6.42 0.91
C SER A 233 11.20 -6.64 0.10
N THR A 234 11.50 -7.92 -0.25
CA THR A 234 12.54 -8.27 -1.21
C THR A 234 11.89 -8.89 -2.43
N GLN A 235 12.07 -8.26 -3.58
CA GLN A 235 11.50 -8.73 -4.84
C GLN A 235 12.59 -9.14 -5.82
N TYR A 236 12.41 -10.29 -6.44
CA TYR A 236 13.19 -10.83 -7.55
C TYR A 236 12.29 -10.87 -8.78
N SER A 237 12.79 -10.45 -9.92
CA SER A 237 12.04 -10.46 -11.18
C SER A 237 12.94 -10.85 -12.35
N MET A 238 12.35 -11.55 -13.33
CA MET A 238 12.97 -11.88 -14.60
C MET A 238 11.93 -11.76 -15.71
N GLY A 239 12.30 -11.12 -16.82
CA GLY A 239 11.42 -10.92 -17.96
C GLY A 239 12.15 -11.12 -19.29
N TYR A 240 11.51 -11.86 -20.18
CA TYR A 240 11.93 -11.99 -21.58
C TYR A 240 11.01 -11.20 -22.49
N PHE A 241 11.58 -10.36 -23.33
CA PHE A 241 10.88 -9.46 -24.24
C PHE A 241 11.30 -9.74 -25.67
N LYS A 242 10.35 -9.76 -26.59
CA LYS A 242 10.61 -10.01 -28.01
C LYS A 242 9.66 -9.25 -28.91
N ASN A 243 10.21 -8.61 -29.92
CA ASN A 243 9.49 -8.07 -31.06
C ASN A 243 9.52 -9.08 -32.20
N PHE A 244 8.38 -9.23 -32.89
CA PHE A 244 8.20 -10.19 -33.98
C PHE A 244 7.72 -9.47 -35.24
N PHE A 245 8.02 -10.06 -36.41
CA PHE A 245 7.51 -9.60 -37.68
C PHE A 245 7.73 -8.11 -37.92
N GLU A 246 9.00 -7.70 -37.97
CA GLU A 246 9.39 -6.30 -38.22
C GLU A 246 8.74 -5.31 -37.21
N ASN A 247 8.75 -5.66 -35.92
CA ASN A 247 8.15 -4.90 -34.82
C ASN A 247 6.61 -4.74 -34.90
N LYS A 248 5.93 -5.52 -35.75
CA LYS A 248 4.46 -5.54 -35.81
C LYS A 248 3.82 -6.06 -34.55
N TYR A 249 4.49 -7.01 -33.88
CA TYR A 249 4.06 -7.59 -32.62
C TYR A 249 5.16 -7.42 -31.57
N GLU A 250 4.74 -7.17 -30.33
CA GLU A 250 5.57 -7.14 -29.13
C GLU A 250 5.02 -8.15 -28.14
N GLY A 251 5.86 -9.01 -27.59
CA GLY A 251 5.50 -9.96 -26.56
C GLY A 251 6.47 -9.95 -25.40
N SER A 252 5.97 -10.20 -24.20
CA SER A 252 6.80 -10.46 -23.03
C SER A 252 6.23 -11.58 -22.17
N VAL A 253 7.14 -12.25 -21.45
CA VAL A 253 6.85 -13.15 -20.33
C VAL A 253 7.72 -12.71 -19.17
N GLU A 254 7.07 -12.42 -18.04
CA GLU A 254 7.73 -11.96 -16.84
C GLU A 254 7.34 -12.85 -15.66
N VAL A 255 8.28 -13.14 -14.78
CA VAL A 255 8.05 -13.88 -13.54
C VAL A 255 8.64 -13.11 -12.37
N TYR A 256 7.98 -13.20 -11.23
CA TYR A 256 8.48 -12.56 -10.01
C TYR A 256 8.22 -13.41 -8.76
N TYR A 257 9.06 -13.19 -7.77
CA TYR A 257 8.87 -13.66 -6.41
C TYR A 257 9.14 -12.50 -5.44
N LYS A 258 8.29 -12.34 -4.44
CA LYS A 258 8.37 -11.29 -3.43
C LYS A 258 8.23 -11.90 -2.04
N ASP A 259 9.24 -11.69 -1.20
CA ASP A 259 9.21 -11.97 0.24
C ASP A 259 8.73 -10.73 1.00
N LEU A 260 7.88 -10.92 2.01
CA LEU A 260 7.25 -9.87 2.79
C LEU A 260 7.41 -10.16 4.28
N GLN A 261 7.95 -9.20 5.02
CA GLN A 261 8.18 -9.32 6.46
C GLN A 261 7.53 -8.16 7.21
N ASN A 262 7.23 -8.38 8.50
CA ASN A 262 6.58 -7.42 9.37
C ASN A 262 5.24 -6.89 8.81
N LEU A 263 4.47 -7.77 8.17
CA LEU A 263 3.10 -7.45 7.77
C LEU A 263 2.26 -7.17 9.01
N ILE A 264 1.27 -6.29 8.89
CA ILE A 264 0.34 -5.98 9.96
C ILE A 264 -1.07 -6.45 9.60
N GLU A 265 -1.82 -6.86 10.61
CA GLU A 265 -3.25 -7.17 10.56
C GLU A 265 -3.87 -6.85 11.93
N TYR A 266 -5.19 -6.63 12.01
CA TYR A 266 -5.86 -6.57 13.30
C TYR A 266 -5.94 -7.97 13.92
N LYS A 267 -5.78 -8.04 15.25
CA LYS A 267 -6.07 -9.26 16.02
C LYS A 267 -7.51 -9.68 15.82
N GLU A 268 -7.80 -10.96 15.93
CA GLU A 268 -9.17 -11.45 15.84
C GLU A 268 -10.04 -10.81 16.94
N ASN A 269 -11.26 -10.42 16.57
CA ASN A 269 -12.22 -9.73 17.43
C ASN A 269 -11.76 -8.37 18.00
N SER A 270 -10.71 -7.76 17.47
CA SER A 270 -10.32 -6.39 17.80
C SER A 270 -10.99 -5.37 16.87
N PHE A 271 -11.30 -4.20 17.43
CA PHE A 271 -11.79 -3.05 16.69
C PHE A 271 -10.79 -1.91 16.78
N PRO A 272 -10.69 -1.05 15.77
CA PRO A 272 -9.76 0.08 15.77
C PRO A 272 -10.27 1.18 16.71
N GLU A 273 -10.17 0.95 18.01
CA GLU A 273 -10.48 1.95 19.02
C GLU A 273 -9.18 2.49 19.62
N ASP A 274 -8.88 3.74 19.33
CA ASP A 274 -8.03 4.55 20.17
C ASP A 274 -8.92 5.17 21.25
N ASN A 275 -8.61 4.88 22.49
CA ASN A 275 -9.26 5.50 23.63
C ASN A 275 -8.21 6.09 24.57
N LEU A 276 -8.68 6.85 25.56
CA LEU A 276 -7.83 7.54 26.55
C LEU A 276 -6.90 6.59 27.36
N SER A 277 -6.98 5.29 27.16
CA SER A 277 -6.19 4.29 27.90
C SER A 277 -5.55 3.22 27.03
N ASN A 278 -5.61 3.33 25.69
CA ASN A 278 -5.08 2.33 24.78
C ASN A 278 -4.58 2.94 23.48
N ASN A 279 -3.50 2.39 22.93
CA ASN A 279 -3.03 2.75 21.60
C ASN A 279 -3.49 1.72 20.56
N VAL A 280 -3.88 2.18 19.37
CA VAL A 280 -4.37 1.32 18.25
C VAL A 280 -3.36 0.22 17.89
N ASP A 281 -2.07 0.49 17.98
CA ASP A 281 -1.02 -0.48 17.67
C ASP A 281 -0.95 -1.69 18.63
N ASN A 282 -1.56 -1.60 19.81
CA ASN A 282 -1.73 -2.75 20.72
C ASN A 282 -2.75 -3.78 20.19
N GLN A 283 -3.57 -3.37 19.22
CA GLN A 283 -4.60 -4.23 18.60
C GLN A 283 -4.11 -4.92 17.33
N LEU A 284 -2.87 -4.64 16.92
CA LEU A 284 -2.27 -5.20 15.72
C LEU A 284 -1.48 -6.47 16.05
N THR A 285 -1.46 -7.40 15.11
CA THR A 285 -0.58 -8.57 15.09
C THR A 285 0.37 -8.48 13.90
N PHE A 286 1.49 -9.21 13.98
CA PHE A 286 2.57 -9.11 13.02
C PHE A 286 2.81 -10.45 12.35
N GLY A 287 3.09 -10.40 11.06
CA GLY A 287 3.25 -11.61 10.28
C GLY A 287 4.22 -11.45 9.12
N ARG A 288 4.24 -12.47 8.29
CA ARG A 288 5.03 -12.55 7.07
C ARG A 288 4.15 -12.98 5.89
N GLY A 289 4.69 -12.83 4.70
CA GLY A 289 3.99 -13.23 3.50
C GLY A 289 4.92 -13.46 2.33
N TYR A 290 4.38 -13.99 1.26
CA TYR A 290 5.06 -14.05 -0.02
C TYR A 290 4.05 -13.85 -1.16
N SER A 291 4.57 -13.36 -2.27
CA SER A 291 3.82 -13.26 -3.51
C SER A 291 4.68 -13.74 -4.68
N TYR A 292 4.09 -14.48 -5.62
CA TYR A 292 4.75 -14.83 -6.86
C TYR A 292 3.74 -14.88 -8.00
N GLY A 293 4.22 -14.71 -9.21
CA GLY A 293 3.36 -14.72 -10.37
C GLY A 293 4.12 -14.79 -11.68
N ALA A 294 3.33 -14.98 -12.74
CA ALA A 294 3.77 -14.92 -14.12
C ALA A 294 2.83 -14.00 -14.90
N GLU A 295 3.42 -13.15 -15.74
CA GLU A 295 2.72 -12.18 -16.56
C GLU A 295 3.06 -12.45 -18.01
N ILE A 296 2.04 -12.49 -18.87
CA ILE A 296 2.17 -12.65 -20.32
C ILE A 296 1.52 -11.45 -20.99
N PHE A 297 2.26 -10.81 -21.86
CA PHE A 297 1.77 -9.68 -22.63
C PHE A 297 2.03 -9.88 -24.09
N LEU A 298 1.02 -9.57 -24.91
CA LEU A 298 1.12 -9.58 -26.38
C LEU A 298 0.40 -8.36 -26.95
N LYS A 299 1.11 -7.57 -27.74
CA LYS A 299 0.59 -6.38 -28.41
C LYS A 299 0.81 -6.44 -29.91
N LYS A 300 -0.22 -6.16 -30.67
CA LYS A 300 -0.12 -5.88 -32.10
C LYS A 300 -0.17 -4.37 -32.32
N ARG A 301 0.90 -3.82 -32.92
CA ARG A 301 1.12 -2.36 -33.06
C ARG A 301 0.62 -1.77 -34.36
N MET A 302 0.60 -2.56 -35.44
CA MET A 302 0.40 -2.06 -36.81
C MET A 302 -0.75 -2.78 -37.51
N GLY A 303 -1.39 -2.08 -38.44
CA GLY A 303 -2.51 -2.51 -39.28
C GLY A 303 -3.84 -2.05 -38.74
N ASP A 304 -4.88 -2.24 -39.56
CA ASP A 304 -6.27 -1.80 -39.27
C ASP A 304 -6.82 -2.42 -37.99
N PHE A 305 -6.40 -3.63 -37.69
CA PHE A 305 -6.66 -4.30 -36.44
C PHE A 305 -5.40 -4.22 -35.54
N ASN A 306 -5.51 -3.55 -34.40
CA ASN A 306 -4.45 -3.45 -33.41
C ASN A 306 -5.02 -3.59 -31.99
N GLY A 307 -4.15 -3.77 -30.99
CA GLY A 307 -4.57 -3.97 -29.62
C GLY A 307 -3.56 -4.77 -28.81
N TRP A 308 -3.94 -5.15 -27.61
CA TRP A 308 -3.09 -5.95 -26.73
C TRP A 308 -3.91 -6.86 -25.82
N VAL A 309 -3.29 -7.94 -25.39
CA VAL A 309 -3.75 -8.83 -24.33
C VAL A 309 -2.68 -8.94 -23.26
N GLY A 310 -3.10 -8.77 -22.02
CA GLY A 310 -2.28 -8.99 -20.84
C GLY A 310 -2.95 -10.01 -19.94
N TYR A 311 -2.19 -11.00 -19.50
CA TYR A 311 -2.65 -12.02 -18.57
C TYR A 311 -1.67 -12.17 -17.43
N THR A 312 -2.18 -12.09 -16.19
CA THR A 312 -1.43 -12.31 -14.97
C THR A 312 -1.99 -13.48 -14.19
N TRP A 313 -1.12 -14.40 -13.83
CA TRP A 313 -1.38 -15.42 -12.84
C TRP A 313 -0.53 -15.12 -11.60
N SER A 314 -1.16 -15.00 -10.43
CA SER A 314 -0.44 -14.65 -9.20
C SER A 314 -0.98 -15.37 -7.98
N LYS A 315 -0.13 -15.48 -6.95
CA LYS A 315 -0.49 -16.01 -5.64
C LYS A 315 0.16 -15.17 -4.56
N THR A 316 -0.64 -14.67 -3.60
CA THR A 316 -0.19 -13.94 -2.43
C THR A 316 -0.71 -14.61 -1.17
N MET A 317 0.20 -15.02 -0.30
CA MET A 317 -0.11 -15.69 0.97
C MET A 317 0.42 -14.88 2.14
N ARG A 318 -0.26 -14.97 3.28
CA ARG A 318 0.10 -14.34 4.55
C ARG A 318 0.05 -15.36 5.68
N GLN A 319 0.81 -15.10 6.73
CA GLN A 319 0.84 -15.90 7.95
C GLN A 319 1.05 -14.98 9.15
N PHE A 320 0.21 -15.14 10.17
CA PHE A 320 0.28 -14.42 11.44
C PHE A 320 0.05 -15.42 12.57
N ASP A 321 0.82 -15.33 13.63
CA ASP A 321 0.75 -16.33 14.73
C ASP A 321 -0.59 -16.30 15.48
N GLU A 322 -1.27 -15.13 15.52
CA GLU A 322 -2.53 -14.92 16.23
C GLU A 322 -3.77 -14.96 15.30
N ILE A 323 -3.63 -15.38 14.05
CA ILE A 323 -4.71 -15.48 13.08
C ILE A 323 -4.70 -16.85 12.43
N ASP A 324 -5.88 -17.48 12.30
CA ASP A 324 -6.08 -18.78 11.64
C ASP A 324 -5.14 -19.87 12.20
N ASP A 325 -4.96 -19.89 13.54
CA ASP A 325 -4.07 -20.79 14.28
C ASP A 325 -2.61 -20.80 13.78
N GLY A 326 -2.11 -19.67 13.28
CA GLY A 326 -0.78 -19.53 12.72
C GLY A 326 -0.62 -20.14 11.32
N GLY A 327 -1.70 -20.50 10.66
CA GLY A 327 -1.71 -21.09 9.32
C GLY A 327 -1.42 -20.06 8.21
N TRP A 328 -1.10 -20.58 7.01
CA TRP A 328 -1.00 -19.77 5.80
C TRP A 328 -2.38 -19.55 5.18
N PHE A 329 -2.74 -18.32 4.93
CA PHE A 329 -3.99 -17.96 4.25
C PHE A 329 -3.77 -16.99 3.10
N PRO A 330 -4.66 -16.96 2.07
CA PRO A 330 -4.56 -16.01 0.98
C PRO A 330 -4.70 -14.56 1.47
N ALA A 331 -3.92 -13.66 0.88
CA ALA A 331 -4.14 -12.23 1.11
C ALA A 331 -5.53 -11.83 0.58
N LYS A 332 -6.16 -10.86 1.23
CA LYS A 332 -7.46 -10.31 0.81
C LYS A 332 -7.51 -9.94 -0.69
N TYR A 333 -6.42 -9.36 -1.20
CA TYR A 333 -6.30 -8.94 -2.59
C TYR A 333 -5.69 -10.00 -3.51
N ASP A 334 -5.61 -11.27 -3.07
CA ASP A 334 -5.10 -12.36 -3.90
C ASP A 334 -6.08 -12.65 -5.04
N ARG A 335 -5.85 -12.03 -6.18
CA ARG A 335 -6.53 -12.34 -7.44
C ARG A 335 -5.69 -13.33 -8.23
N ARG A 336 -6.22 -14.55 -8.39
CA ARG A 336 -5.47 -15.64 -9.01
C ARG A 336 -5.24 -15.42 -10.49
N HIS A 337 -6.22 -14.89 -11.18
CA HIS A 337 -6.21 -14.64 -12.62
C HIS A 337 -6.69 -13.22 -12.89
N ASP A 338 -5.96 -12.51 -13.72
CA ASP A 338 -6.32 -11.20 -14.25
C ASP A 338 -6.05 -11.21 -15.75
N LEU A 339 -7.06 -10.94 -16.56
CA LEU A 339 -6.99 -10.87 -18.02
C LEU A 339 -7.54 -9.53 -18.47
N SER A 340 -6.73 -8.81 -19.22
CA SER A 340 -7.12 -7.55 -19.85
C SER A 340 -6.91 -7.64 -21.36
N LEU A 341 -7.92 -7.30 -22.13
CA LEU A 341 -7.91 -7.30 -23.59
C LEU A 341 -8.40 -5.95 -24.10
N VAL A 342 -7.59 -5.31 -24.92
CA VAL A 342 -7.96 -4.08 -25.63
C VAL A 342 -7.79 -4.30 -27.12
N LEU A 343 -8.85 -4.07 -27.86
CA LEU A 343 -8.88 -4.22 -29.31
C LEU A 343 -9.36 -2.93 -29.96
N GLN A 344 -8.74 -2.58 -31.07
CA GLN A 344 -9.12 -1.48 -31.94
C GLN A 344 -9.13 -1.97 -33.38
N TYR A 345 -10.16 -1.60 -34.13
CA TYR A 345 -10.31 -1.91 -35.54
C TYR A 345 -10.71 -0.66 -36.33
N GLN A 346 -9.88 -0.28 -37.25
CA GLN A 346 -10.15 0.81 -38.19
C GLN A 346 -10.97 0.25 -39.36
N LEU A 347 -12.27 0.43 -39.26
CA LEU A 347 -13.22 -0.09 -40.29
C LEU A 347 -13.11 0.68 -41.61
N THR A 348 -12.92 2.00 -41.50
CA THR A 348 -12.68 2.90 -42.61
C THR A 348 -11.79 4.05 -42.14
N ASP A 349 -11.31 4.93 -43.03
CA ASP A 349 -10.54 6.14 -42.66
C ASP A 349 -11.28 7.07 -41.71
N ARG A 350 -12.61 6.91 -41.55
CA ARG A 350 -13.46 7.75 -40.73
C ARG A 350 -14.10 7.05 -39.55
N ILE A 351 -14.06 5.72 -39.52
CA ILE A 351 -14.74 4.90 -38.50
C ILE A 351 -13.71 4.00 -37.81
N ASN A 352 -13.56 4.18 -36.53
CA ASN A 352 -12.75 3.33 -35.66
C ASN A 352 -13.65 2.71 -34.58
N ILE A 353 -13.53 1.41 -34.37
CA ILE A 353 -14.28 0.64 -33.37
C ILE A 353 -13.28 0.14 -32.34
N GLY A 354 -13.53 0.41 -31.05
CA GLY A 354 -12.70 -0.07 -29.94
C GLY A 354 -13.51 -0.84 -28.92
N GLY A 355 -12.88 -1.85 -28.31
CA GLY A 355 -13.46 -2.65 -27.25
C GLY A 355 -12.43 -2.95 -26.15
N VAL A 356 -12.90 -2.98 -24.91
CA VAL A 356 -12.11 -3.37 -23.73
C VAL A 356 -12.85 -4.51 -23.03
N PHE A 357 -12.12 -5.58 -22.73
CA PHE A 357 -12.62 -6.69 -21.92
C PHE A 357 -11.66 -6.91 -20.74
N ILE A 358 -12.20 -6.96 -19.53
CA ILE A 358 -11.45 -7.22 -18.32
C ILE A 358 -12.12 -8.36 -17.57
N TYR A 359 -11.33 -9.36 -17.20
CA TYR A 359 -11.74 -10.45 -16.33
C TYR A 359 -10.73 -10.61 -15.21
N ALA A 360 -11.21 -10.63 -13.97
CA ALA A 360 -10.38 -10.92 -12.80
C ALA A 360 -11.15 -11.86 -11.86
N THR A 361 -10.43 -12.80 -11.24
CA THR A 361 -11.00 -13.58 -10.13
C THR A 361 -11.32 -12.65 -8.95
N GLY A 362 -12.36 -13.00 -8.20
CA GLY A 362 -12.76 -12.24 -7.01
C GLY A 362 -11.66 -12.13 -5.97
N ASN A 363 -11.79 -11.14 -5.08
CA ASN A 363 -10.97 -11.05 -3.87
C ASN A 363 -11.22 -12.24 -2.96
N SER A 364 -10.21 -12.62 -2.19
CA SER A 364 -10.35 -13.66 -1.17
C SER A 364 -11.15 -13.12 0.02
N ILE A 365 -12.16 -13.87 0.46
CA ILE A 365 -13.08 -13.48 1.54
C ILE A 365 -13.28 -14.62 2.55
N THR A 366 -13.60 -14.25 3.79
CA THR A 366 -14.03 -15.15 4.86
C THR A 366 -15.56 -15.13 4.91
N LEU A 367 -16.19 -16.30 4.88
CA LEU A 367 -17.65 -16.42 4.89
C LEU A 367 -18.14 -17.17 6.15
N PRO A 368 -19.34 -16.83 6.67
CA PRO A 368 -19.97 -17.66 7.68
C PRO A 368 -20.45 -18.98 7.07
N GLU A 369 -19.98 -20.09 7.62
CA GLU A 369 -20.35 -21.44 7.15
C GLU A 369 -21.55 -22.01 7.91
N ARG A 370 -21.64 -21.72 9.20
CA ARG A 370 -22.73 -22.22 10.08
C ARG A 370 -23.12 -21.15 11.08
N ARG A 371 -24.39 -21.18 11.47
CA ARG A 371 -24.93 -20.30 12.49
C ARG A 371 -25.99 -21.05 13.31
N TRP A 372 -25.87 -21.00 14.64
CA TRP A 372 -26.87 -21.57 15.55
C TRP A 372 -27.01 -20.73 16.81
N PHE A 373 -28.13 -20.87 17.49
CA PHE A 373 -28.33 -20.23 18.79
C PHE A 373 -27.80 -21.16 19.89
N SER A 374 -26.82 -20.72 20.66
CA SER A 374 -26.30 -21.43 21.82
C SER A 374 -27.23 -21.12 23.04
N LEU A 375 -27.85 -22.14 23.58
CA LEU A 375 -28.65 -21.98 24.79
C LEU A 375 -27.78 -21.75 26.03
N GLU A 376 -26.57 -22.29 26.07
CA GLU A 376 -25.63 -22.10 27.18
C GLU A 376 -25.11 -20.68 27.26
N GLU A 377 -24.77 -20.07 26.13
CA GLU A 377 -24.23 -18.72 26.05
C GLU A 377 -25.32 -17.66 25.83
N ASN A 378 -26.55 -18.08 25.60
CA ASN A 378 -27.71 -17.24 25.26
C ASN A 378 -27.42 -16.24 24.12
N ARG A 379 -26.65 -16.71 23.13
CA ARG A 379 -26.28 -15.90 21.97
C ARG A 379 -26.23 -16.70 20.67
N LEU A 380 -26.23 -15.95 19.56
CA LEU A 380 -26.04 -16.53 18.24
C LEU A 380 -24.55 -16.81 18.01
N VAL A 381 -24.20 -18.07 17.80
CA VAL A 381 -22.83 -18.51 17.46
C VAL A 381 -22.70 -18.63 15.97
N THR A 382 -21.66 -18.03 15.40
CA THR A 382 -21.33 -18.12 13.97
C THR A 382 -19.99 -18.79 13.83
N VAL A 383 -19.92 -19.85 13.03
CA VAL A 383 -18.66 -20.47 12.59
C VAL A 383 -18.29 -19.89 11.25
N TRP A 384 -17.09 -19.38 11.19
CA TRP A 384 -16.52 -18.79 9.99
C TRP A 384 -15.66 -19.83 9.26
N SER A 385 -15.53 -19.69 7.95
CA SER A 385 -14.53 -20.41 7.17
C SER A 385 -13.11 -20.05 7.63
N ASN A 386 -12.13 -20.82 7.20
CA ASN A 386 -10.73 -20.39 7.28
C ASN A 386 -10.56 -19.01 6.66
N ARG A 387 -9.59 -18.25 7.14
CA ARG A 387 -9.36 -16.86 6.73
C ARG A 387 -9.18 -16.77 5.20
N ASN A 388 -10.02 -15.96 4.56
CA ASN A 388 -9.97 -15.69 3.12
C ASN A 388 -10.02 -16.97 2.22
N ALA A 389 -10.73 -18.00 2.66
CA ALA A 389 -10.79 -19.29 1.95
C ALA A 389 -11.61 -19.25 0.65
N TYR A 390 -12.54 -18.32 0.54
CA TYR A 390 -13.45 -18.19 -0.61
C TYR A 390 -13.07 -17.01 -1.53
N ARG A 391 -13.59 -17.08 -2.78
CA ARG A 391 -13.41 -16.02 -3.80
C ARG A 391 -14.70 -15.77 -4.56
#